data_08677a6966ba5c3f9ba1648a3ee83f95
#
_entry.id   08677a6966ba5c3f9ba1648a3ee83f95
#
_cell.length_a   1.000
_cell.length_b   1.000
_cell.length_c   1.000
_cell.angle_alpha   90.00
_cell.angle_beta   90.00
_cell.angle_gamma   90.00
#
_symmetry.space_group_name_H-M   'P 1'
#
loop_
_entity.id
_entity.type
_entity.pdbx_description
1 polymer ?
#
loop_
_entity_poly.entity_id
_entity_poly.type
_entity_poly.pdbx_seq_one_letter_code
_entity_poly.pdbx_strand_id
1 'polypeptide(L)'
;LGAADAAGATALKIRMGDAGLVAAFLERLDMPLIWRRRLAAGHARGQRIADIFAAPRRNGGSEQSGVLAALTKVDPADARRLVEDLLSIAGITPVGGRSAAEIAERFLDQATLADGDGVSKETRALAEAFFAIEGAPAPASAAMRNLAADARLDLSAALDSFDARVRAIDARGLTVQDMRFSASFARHLDYYTGFVFEARHD
;
A
#
# COMPACT_ATOMS: atom_id res chain seq x y z
N LEU A 1 8.75 22.39 -15.23
CA LEU A 1 9.27 23.63 -14.64
C LEU A 1 9.48 24.70 -15.71
N GLY A 2 10.26 24.47 -16.79
CA GLY A 2 10.49 25.48 -17.83
C GLY A 2 9.21 26.07 -18.45
N ALA A 3 8.15 25.27 -18.63
CA ALA A 3 6.86 25.76 -19.09
C ALA A 3 6.16 26.66 -18.04
N ALA A 4 6.35 26.36 -16.76
CA ALA A 4 5.78 27.16 -15.68
C ALA A 4 6.51 28.50 -15.53
N ASP A 5 7.83 28.49 -15.66
CA ASP A 5 8.64 29.73 -15.70
C ASP A 5 8.24 30.62 -16.90
N ALA A 6 8.05 30.03 -18.07
CA ALA A 6 7.57 30.72 -19.26
C ALA A 6 6.13 31.29 -19.09
N ALA A 7 5.34 30.69 -18.22
CA ALA A 7 4.00 31.17 -17.85
C ALA A 7 4.02 32.16 -16.67
N GLY A 8 5.21 32.54 -16.17
CA GLY A 8 5.36 33.50 -15.07
C GLY A 8 5.06 32.90 -13.67
N ALA A 9 4.94 31.59 -13.56
CA ALA A 9 4.77 30.93 -12.27
C ALA A 9 6.12 30.84 -11.54
N THR A 10 6.33 31.72 -10.58
CA THR A 10 7.50 31.73 -9.70
C THR A 10 7.18 31.00 -8.38
N ALA A 11 8.19 30.50 -7.68
CA ALA A 11 8.05 29.86 -6.36
C ALA A 11 7.19 28.59 -6.35
N LEU A 12 7.37 27.71 -7.33
CA LEU A 12 6.69 26.41 -7.36
C LEU A 12 7.16 25.50 -6.22
N LYS A 13 6.22 24.98 -5.45
CA LYS A 13 6.43 23.89 -4.50
C LYS A 13 6.13 22.57 -5.18
N ILE A 14 7.14 21.70 -5.22
CA ILE A 14 7.01 20.38 -5.84
C ILE A 14 6.96 19.31 -4.77
N ARG A 15 5.91 18.49 -4.81
CA ARG A 15 5.79 17.28 -4.02
C ARG A 15 5.87 16.08 -4.95
N MET A 16 6.63 15.07 -4.54
CA MET A 16 6.83 13.88 -5.34
C MET A 16 6.66 12.61 -4.52
N GLY A 17 6.30 11.54 -5.17
CA GLY A 17 6.22 10.18 -4.66
C GLY A 17 6.64 9.17 -5.71
N ASP A 18 6.72 7.90 -5.33
CA ASP A 18 7.07 6.82 -6.24
C ASP A 18 6.24 5.57 -5.91
N ALA A 19 5.22 5.32 -6.73
CA ALA A 19 4.34 4.16 -6.56
C ALA A 19 5.10 2.83 -6.75
N GLY A 20 6.12 2.81 -7.61
CA GLY A 20 6.96 1.61 -7.82
C GLY A 20 7.80 1.28 -6.58
N LEU A 21 8.34 2.31 -5.91
CA LEU A 21 9.07 2.12 -4.65
C LEU A 21 8.15 1.64 -3.54
N VAL A 22 6.94 2.19 -3.43
CA VAL A 22 5.91 1.73 -2.48
C VAL A 22 5.52 0.28 -2.75
N ALA A 23 5.28 -0.09 -4.01
CA ALA A 23 4.97 -1.46 -4.38
C ALA A 23 6.10 -2.42 -4.00
N ALA A 24 7.35 -2.10 -4.34
CA ALA A 24 8.51 -2.88 -3.98
C ALA A 24 8.66 -3.07 -2.46
N PHE A 25 8.39 -2.02 -1.67
CA PHE A 25 8.39 -2.11 -0.21
C PHE A 25 7.29 -3.05 0.29
N LEU A 26 6.06 -2.89 -0.15
CA LEU A 26 4.93 -3.71 0.30
C LEU A 26 5.11 -5.19 -0.07
N GLU A 27 5.75 -5.50 -1.20
CA GLU A 27 6.07 -6.88 -1.62
C GLU A 27 7.05 -7.58 -0.69
N ARG A 28 7.95 -6.84 -0.04
CA ARG A 28 8.96 -7.38 0.88
C ARG A 28 8.47 -7.55 2.32
N LEU A 29 7.32 -6.96 2.65
CA LEU A 29 6.76 -7.10 4.00
C LEU A 29 6.22 -8.51 4.25
N ASP A 30 6.53 -9.04 5.43
CA ASP A 30 5.94 -10.30 5.91
C ASP A 30 4.50 -10.06 6.37
N MET A 31 3.59 -10.17 5.41
CA MET A 31 2.14 -10.04 5.63
C MET A 31 1.34 -10.75 4.55
N PRO A 32 0.10 -11.17 4.83
CA PRO A 32 -0.81 -11.76 3.86
C PRO A 32 -1.05 -10.84 2.65
N LEU A 33 -1.25 -11.43 1.47
CA LEU A 33 -1.47 -10.70 0.21
C LEU A 33 -2.65 -9.73 0.31
N ILE A 34 -3.70 -10.11 1.05
CA ILE A 34 -4.88 -9.24 1.24
C ILE A 34 -4.54 -7.94 1.97
N TRP A 35 -3.63 -7.98 2.95
CA TRP A 35 -3.14 -6.80 3.63
C TRP A 35 -2.28 -5.92 2.71
N ARG A 36 -1.41 -6.51 1.89
CA ARG A 36 -0.62 -5.77 0.89
C ARG A 36 -1.54 -5.02 -0.08
N ARG A 37 -2.55 -5.71 -0.63
CA ARG A 37 -3.56 -5.11 -1.52
C ARG A 37 -4.34 -3.98 -0.83
N ARG A 38 -4.72 -4.19 0.43
CA ARG A 38 -5.45 -3.18 1.22
C ARG A 38 -4.59 -1.94 1.47
N LEU A 39 -3.32 -2.11 1.83
CA LEU A 39 -2.37 -1.01 2.02
C LEU A 39 -2.12 -0.26 0.70
N ALA A 40 -1.87 -0.96 -0.39
CA ALA A 40 -1.67 -0.35 -1.71
C ALA A 40 -2.90 0.48 -2.13
N ALA A 41 -4.10 -0.10 -2.05
CA ALA A 41 -5.34 0.59 -2.42
C ALA A 41 -5.67 1.76 -1.47
N GLY A 42 -5.41 1.62 -0.17
CA GLY A 42 -5.58 2.70 0.80
C GLY A 42 -4.59 3.84 0.57
N HIS A 43 -3.32 3.51 0.34
CA HIS A 43 -2.29 4.49 -0.03
C HIS A 43 -2.65 5.25 -1.31
N ALA A 44 -3.06 4.55 -2.38
CA ALA A 44 -3.49 5.18 -3.64
C ALA A 44 -4.64 6.18 -3.42
N ARG A 45 -5.52 5.95 -2.43
CA ARG A 45 -6.59 6.87 -2.03
C ARG A 45 -6.15 7.95 -1.04
N GLY A 46 -4.89 8.02 -0.67
CA GLY A 46 -4.35 8.99 0.29
C GLY A 46 -4.79 8.76 1.74
N GLN A 47 -5.19 7.52 2.09
CA GLN A 47 -5.54 7.17 3.46
C GLN A 47 -4.28 7.06 4.33
N ARG A 48 -4.38 7.43 5.62
CA ARG A 48 -3.27 7.22 6.55
C ARG A 48 -3.08 5.74 6.83
N ILE A 49 -1.83 5.30 6.88
CA ILE A 49 -1.49 3.89 7.06
C ILE A 49 -2.06 3.31 8.36
N ALA A 50 -2.02 4.06 9.46
CA ALA A 50 -2.63 3.66 10.72
C ALA A 50 -4.15 3.39 10.60
N ASP A 51 -4.86 4.21 9.81
CA ASP A 51 -6.30 4.04 9.58
C ASP A 51 -6.59 2.80 8.72
N ILE A 52 -5.68 2.47 7.78
CA ILE A 52 -5.79 1.27 6.95
C ILE A 52 -5.63 0.00 7.79
N PHE A 53 -4.72 0.01 8.78
CA PHE A 53 -4.54 -1.10 9.71
C PHE A 53 -5.66 -1.21 10.74
N ALA A 54 -6.43 -0.15 10.97
CA ALA A 54 -7.59 -0.24 11.84
C ALA A 54 -8.57 -1.27 11.26
N ALA A 55 -9.03 -2.21 12.10
CA ALA A 55 -10.02 -3.19 11.70
C ALA A 55 -11.26 -2.48 11.13
N PRO A 56 -11.89 -2.98 10.07
CA PRO A 56 -13.12 -2.41 9.59
C PRO A 56 -14.12 -2.41 10.75
N ARG A 57 -14.68 -1.24 11.07
CA ARG A 57 -15.76 -1.15 12.06
C ARG A 57 -16.87 -2.05 11.57
N ARG A 58 -17.19 -3.08 12.36
CA ARG A 58 -18.17 -4.10 12.04
C ARG A 58 -19.56 -3.45 12.01
N ASN A 59 -20.02 -3.09 10.84
CA ASN A 59 -21.42 -2.77 10.59
C ASN A 59 -22.16 -4.08 10.20
N GLY A 60 -22.15 -5.09 11.07
CA GLY A 60 -22.82 -6.34 10.79
C GLY A 60 -22.87 -7.19 12.06
N GLY A 61 -24.04 -7.77 12.35
CA GLY A 61 -24.41 -8.37 13.60
C GLY A 61 -23.44 -9.45 14.14
N SER A 62 -23.52 -9.65 15.43
CA SER A 62 -22.67 -10.52 16.26
C SER A 62 -22.53 -11.98 15.80
N GLU A 63 -23.47 -12.48 15.00
CA GLU A 63 -23.50 -13.89 14.55
C GLU A 63 -22.52 -14.21 13.42
N GLN A 64 -22.36 -13.31 12.44
CA GLN A 64 -21.37 -13.48 11.36
C GLN A 64 -19.93 -13.43 11.87
N SER A 65 -19.73 -12.80 13.00
CA SER A 65 -18.47 -12.67 13.70
C SER A 65 -17.89 -13.98 14.20
N GLY A 66 -18.73 -14.84 14.76
CA GLY A 66 -18.29 -16.12 15.33
C GLY A 66 -17.83 -17.10 14.24
N VAL A 67 -18.53 -17.14 13.11
CA VAL A 67 -18.18 -18.02 11.98
C VAL A 67 -16.86 -17.57 11.35
N LEU A 68 -16.69 -16.28 11.12
CA LEU A 68 -15.45 -15.72 10.55
C LEU A 68 -14.25 -15.98 11.48
N ALA A 69 -14.41 -15.75 12.80
CA ALA A 69 -13.36 -16.02 13.78
C ALA A 69 -13.05 -17.53 13.95
N ALA A 70 -14.00 -18.40 13.67
CA ALA A 70 -13.74 -19.84 13.65
C ALA A 70 -12.96 -20.27 12.41
N LEU A 71 -13.24 -19.65 11.25
CA LEU A 71 -12.57 -19.96 9.98
C LEU A 71 -11.08 -19.55 9.99
N THR A 72 -10.71 -18.50 10.72
CA THR A 72 -9.29 -18.07 10.81
C THR A 72 -8.43 -19.01 11.65
N LYS A 73 -9.05 -19.88 12.46
CA LYS A 73 -8.34 -20.87 13.32
C LYS A 73 -8.16 -22.23 12.66
N VAL A 74 -8.72 -22.43 11.48
CA VAL A 74 -8.67 -23.68 10.72
C VAL A 74 -7.65 -23.54 9.59
N ASP A 75 -7.07 -24.66 9.15
CA ASP A 75 -6.19 -24.66 7.98
C ASP A 75 -6.90 -23.98 6.78
N PRO A 76 -6.21 -23.10 6.02
CA PRO A 76 -6.83 -22.36 4.91
C PRO A 76 -7.50 -23.24 3.85
N ALA A 77 -6.98 -24.46 3.60
CA ALA A 77 -7.59 -25.39 2.65
C ALA A 77 -8.91 -26.00 3.19
N ASP A 78 -8.92 -26.33 4.48
CA ASP A 78 -10.12 -26.86 5.14
C ASP A 78 -11.18 -25.77 5.35
N ALA A 79 -10.76 -24.56 5.69
CA ALA A 79 -11.65 -23.40 5.78
C ALA A 79 -12.31 -23.09 4.43
N ARG A 80 -11.56 -23.18 3.32
CA ARG A 80 -12.10 -23.03 1.96
C ARG A 80 -13.17 -24.09 1.66
N ARG A 81 -12.86 -25.37 1.90
CA ARG A 81 -13.81 -26.48 1.70
C ARG A 81 -15.09 -26.29 2.50
N LEU A 82 -14.95 -25.89 3.77
CA LEU A 82 -16.09 -25.64 4.65
C LEU A 82 -17.00 -24.52 4.11
N VAL A 83 -16.41 -23.43 3.60
CA VAL A 83 -17.19 -22.34 2.99
C VAL A 83 -17.85 -22.80 1.68
N GLU A 84 -17.17 -23.57 0.84
CA GLU A 84 -17.72 -24.13 -0.40
C GLU A 84 -18.91 -25.06 -0.10
N ASP A 85 -18.79 -25.93 0.92
CA ASP A 85 -19.87 -26.84 1.37
C ASP A 85 -21.06 -26.04 1.91
N LEU A 86 -20.82 -25.02 2.73
CA LEU A 86 -21.88 -24.13 3.24
C LEU A 86 -22.61 -23.38 2.11
N LEU A 87 -21.92 -22.90 1.12
CA LEU A 87 -22.51 -22.25 -0.06
C LEU A 87 -23.38 -23.24 -0.86
N SER A 88 -22.90 -24.49 -1.01
CA SER A 88 -23.63 -25.57 -1.67
C SER A 88 -24.90 -25.94 -0.91
N ILE A 89 -24.80 -26.11 0.41
CA ILE A 89 -25.95 -26.44 1.28
C ILE A 89 -26.97 -25.30 1.28
N ALA A 90 -26.54 -24.07 1.29
CA ALA A 90 -27.40 -22.89 1.22
C ALA A 90 -28.05 -22.68 -0.15
N GLY A 91 -27.76 -23.51 -1.15
CA GLY A 91 -28.28 -23.38 -2.51
C GLY A 91 -27.81 -22.08 -3.23
N ILE A 92 -26.74 -21.50 -2.76
CA ILE A 92 -26.19 -20.26 -3.35
C ILE A 92 -25.48 -20.62 -4.65
N THR A 93 -26.20 -20.53 -5.75
CA THR A 93 -25.62 -20.69 -7.08
C THR A 93 -24.79 -19.45 -7.42
N PRO A 94 -23.55 -19.60 -7.93
CA PRO A 94 -22.72 -18.48 -8.30
C PRO A 94 -23.43 -17.60 -9.35
N VAL A 95 -23.76 -16.37 -8.98
CA VAL A 95 -24.36 -15.39 -9.90
C VAL A 95 -23.27 -14.46 -10.44
N GLY A 96 -23.29 -14.21 -11.74
CA GLY A 96 -22.35 -13.27 -12.37
C GLY A 96 -20.98 -13.83 -12.71
N GLY A 97 -20.87 -15.15 -12.99
CA GLY A 97 -19.64 -15.77 -13.49
C GLY A 97 -18.56 -16.04 -12.43
N ARG A 98 -18.86 -15.84 -11.14
CA ARG A 98 -17.94 -16.16 -10.03
C ARG A 98 -18.15 -17.61 -9.58
N SER A 99 -17.03 -18.35 -9.36
CA SER A 99 -17.10 -19.70 -8.80
C SER A 99 -17.32 -19.66 -7.27
N ALA A 100 -17.82 -20.80 -6.70
CA ALA A 100 -17.93 -20.95 -5.25
C ALA A 100 -16.57 -20.79 -4.57
N ALA A 101 -15.48 -21.26 -5.21
CA ALA A 101 -14.12 -21.10 -4.73
C ALA A 101 -13.69 -19.62 -4.61
N GLU A 102 -14.02 -18.78 -5.60
CA GLU A 102 -13.72 -17.33 -5.55
C GLU A 102 -14.53 -16.62 -4.45
N ILE A 103 -15.76 -17.07 -4.21
CA ILE A 103 -16.58 -16.54 -3.11
C ILE A 103 -15.95 -16.95 -1.77
N ALA A 104 -15.54 -18.22 -1.63
CA ALA A 104 -14.89 -18.73 -0.43
C ALA A 104 -13.57 -17.98 -0.14
N GLU A 105 -12.70 -17.77 -1.13
CA GLU A 105 -11.49 -16.96 -0.97
C GLU A 105 -11.80 -15.55 -0.44
N ARG A 106 -12.81 -14.91 -0.99
CA ARG A 106 -13.20 -13.57 -0.57
C ARG A 106 -13.73 -13.52 0.86
N PHE A 107 -14.42 -14.59 1.32
CA PHE A 107 -14.83 -14.71 2.71
C PHE A 107 -13.63 -14.88 3.64
N LEU A 108 -12.67 -15.72 3.28
CA LEU A 108 -11.44 -15.93 4.05
C LEU A 108 -10.59 -14.65 4.11
N ASP A 109 -10.46 -13.94 3.01
CA ASP A 109 -9.81 -12.64 2.94
C ASP A 109 -10.46 -11.62 3.90
N GLN A 110 -11.80 -11.58 3.93
CA GLN A 110 -12.54 -10.72 4.87
C GLN A 110 -12.36 -11.15 6.32
N ALA A 111 -12.32 -12.46 6.60
CA ALA A 111 -12.07 -13.00 7.93
C ALA A 111 -10.66 -12.54 8.43
N THR A 112 -9.64 -12.73 7.63
CA THR A 112 -8.25 -12.30 7.93
C THR A 112 -8.16 -10.80 8.21
N LEU A 113 -8.90 -9.98 7.45
CA LEU A 113 -8.94 -8.54 7.68
C LEU A 113 -9.72 -8.14 8.94
N ALA A 114 -10.78 -8.88 9.27
CA ALA A 114 -11.66 -8.58 10.41
C ALA A 114 -10.98 -8.85 11.77
N ASP A 115 -10.22 -9.93 11.86
CA ASP A 115 -9.50 -10.28 13.08
C ASP A 115 -8.26 -9.39 13.31
N GLY A 116 -7.83 -8.63 12.30
CA GLY A 116 -6.58 -7.87 12.36
C GLY A 116 -5.34 -8.74 12.43
N ASP A 117 -5.54 -10.07 12.34
CA ASP A 117 -4.49 -11.06 12.40
C ASP A 117 -3.68 -11.13 11.11
N GLY A 118 -2.49 -11.70 11.20
CA GLY A 118 -1.60 -11.92 10.06
C GLY A 118 -0.64 -10.76 9.77
N VAL A 119 -0.69 -9.66 10.54
CA VAL A 119 0.33 -8.60 10.46
C VAL A 119 0.87 -8.33 11.85
N SER A 120 2.15 -8.65 12.06
CA SER A 120 2.82 -8.43 13.34
C SER A 120 2.89 -6.93 13.72
N LYS A 121 3.08 -6.66 15.01
CA LYS A 121 3.28 -5.27 15.47
C LYS A 121 4.52 -4.65 14.83
N GLU A 122 5.56 -5.43 14.64
CA GLU A 122 6.81 -5.04 14.03
C GLU A 122 6.61 -4.67 12.57
N THR A 123 5.87 -5.48 11.81
CA THR A 123 5.54 -5.20 10.40
C THR A 123 4.67 -3.95 10.26
N ARG A 124 3.73 -3.73 11.19
CA ARG A 124 2.91 -2.49 11.22
C ARG A 124 3.78 -1.27 11.49
N ALA A 125 4.63 -1.33 12.52
CA ALA A 125 5.53 -0.24 12.86
C ALA A 125 6.50 0.08 11.71
N LEU A 126 7.02 -0.95 11.04
CA LEU A 126 7.87 -0.80 9.87
C LEU A 126 7.15 -0.10 8.70
N ALA A 127 5.90 -0.49 8.43
CA ALA A 127 5.09 0.17 7.41
C ALA A 127 4.82 1.64 7.77
N GLU A 128 4.43 1.93 9.01
CA GLU A 128 4.20 3.29 9.48
C GLU A 128 5.48 4.14 9.37
N ALA A 129 6.64 3.59 9.76
CA ALA A 129 7.93 4.26 9.66
C ALA A 129 8.29 4.58 8.20
N PHE A 130 8.11 3.63 7.27
CA PHE A 130 8.36 3.85 5.86
C PHE A 130 7.48 4.98 5.29
N PHE A 131 6.19 4.93 5.53
CA PHE A 131 5.24 5.92 5.01
C PHE A 131 5.35 7.30 5.69
N ALA A 132 6.02 7.39 6.83
CA ALA A 132 6.35 8.65 7.49
C ALA A 132 7.58 9.35 6.88
N ILE A 133 8.35 8.68 6.02
CA ILE A 133 9.53 9.28 5.40
C ILE A 133 9.12 10.37 4.42
N GLU A 134 9.57 11.59 4.71
CA GLU A 134 9.42 12.74 3.84
C GLU A 134 10.61 13.69 3.94
N GLY A 135 10.81 14.53 2.94
CA GLY A 135 11.87 15.52 2.93
C GLY A 135 12.50 15.72 1.54
N ALA A 136 13.68 16.31 1.51
CA ALA A 136 14.45 16.39 0.27
C ALA A 136 14.76 14.97 -0.26
N PRO A 137 14.80 14.76 -1.60
CA PRO A 137 14.89 13.41 -2.18
C PRO A 137 16.11 12.60 -1.72
N ALA A 138 17.29 13.18 -1.64
CA ALA A 138 18.50 12.46 -1.25
C ALA A 138 18.50 12.03 0.24
N PRO A 139 18.18 12.90 1.23
CA PRO A 139 17.96 12.49 2.61
C PRO A 139 16.85 11.43 2.77
N ALA A 140 15.75 11.54 2.02
CA ALA A 140 14.66 10.57 2.06
C ALA A 140 15.12 9.20 1.52
N SER A 141 15.90 9.16 0.42
CA SER A 141 16.51 7.92 -0.08
C SER A 141 17.43 7.28 0.97
N ALA A 142 18.28 8.06 1.62
CA ALA A 142 19.16 7.57 2.69
C ALA A 142 18.35 6.99 3.86
N ALA A 143 17.27 7.67 4.29
CA ALA A 143 16.40 7.18 5.36
C ALA A 143 15.71 5.86 4.98
N MET A 144 15.24 5.73 3.73
CA MET A 144 14.65 4.48 3.24
C MET A 144 15.68 3.34 3.16
N ARG A 145 16.94 3.63 2.76
CA ARG A 145 18.02 2.63 2.74
C ARG A 145 18.35 2.14 4.15
N ASN A 146 18.45 3.05 5.12
CA ASN A 146 18.70 2.69 6.51
C ASN A 146 17.55 1.83 7.07
N LEU A 147 16.31 2.25 6.88
CA LEU A 147 15.14 1.49 7.30
C LEU A 147 15.11 0.08 6.69
N ALA A 148 15.42 -0.03 5.39
CA ALA A 148 15.47 -1.31 4.69
C ALA A 148 16.59 -2.21 5.23
N ALA A 149 17.77 -1.65 5.50
CA ALA A 149 18.91 -2.38 6.06
C ALA A 149 18.60 -2.90 7.47
N ASP A 150 18.03 -2.06 8.34
CA ASP A 150 17.65 -2.43 9.71
C ASP A 150 16.60 -3.54 9.72
N ALA A 151 15.64 -3.48 8.77
CA ALA A 151 14.60 -4.48 8.60
C ALA A 151 15.02 -5.69 7.74
N ARG A 152 16.26 -5.72 7.23
CA ARG A 152 16.78 -6.73 6.31
C ARG A 152 15.93 -6.93 5.04
N LEU A 153 15.39 -5.83 4.51
CA LEU A 153 14.65 -5.81 3.27
C LEU A 153 15.54 -5.41 2.10
N ASP A 154 15.48 -6.14 1.00
CA ASP A 154 16.18 -5.75 -0.22
C ASP A 154 15.29 -4.81 -1.06
N LEU A 155 15.56 -3.52 -0.97
CA LEU A 155 14.96 -2.45 -1.78
C LEU A 155 15.98 -1.81 -2.73
N SER A 156 17.16 -2.40 -2.90
CA SER A 156 18.27 -1.81 -3.65
C SER A 156 17.88 -1.37 -5.05
N ALA A 157 17.26 -2.26 -5.84
CA ALA A 157 16.87 -1.96 -7.21
C ALA A 157 15.85 -0.80 -7.31
N ALA A 158 14.87 -0.75 -6.40
CA ALA A 158 13.87 0.30 -6.39
C ALA A 158 14.47 1.64 -5.97
N LEU A 159 15.34 1.65 -4.96
CA LEU A 159 16.04 2.84 -4.48
C LEU A 159 17.07 3.35 -5.49
N ASP A 160 17.79 2.47 -6.18
CA ASP A 160 18.72 2.85 -7.25
C ASP A 160 17.99 3.50 -8.42
N SER A 161 16.82 2.97 -8.77
CA SER A 161 15.93 3.57 -9.77
C SER A 161 15.42 4.95 -9.35
N PHE A 162 15.04 5.11 -8.08
CA PHE A 162 14.65 6.39 -7.50
C PHE A 162 15.79 7.41 -7.56
N ASP A 163 17.00 7.04 -7.09
CA ASP A 163 18.18 7.90 -7.11
C ASP A 163 18.60 8.27 -8.52
N ALA A 164 18.49 7.35 -9.49
CA ALA A 164 18.78 7.64 -10.89
C ALA A 164 17.85 8.71 -11.47
N ARG A 165 16.55 8.69 -11.09
CA ARG A 165 15.60 9.75 -11.49
C ARG A 165 15.92 11.08 -10.85
N VAL A 166 16.27 11.10 -9.56
CA VAL A 166 16.67 12.32 -8.85
C VAL A 166 17.88 12.95 -9.55
N ARG A 167 18.93 12.15 -9.84
CA ARG A 167 20.11 12.62 -10.59
C ARG A 167 19.76 13.14 -11.98
N ALA A 168 18.83 12.49 -12.69
CA ALA A 168 18.41 12.92 -14.02
C ALA A 168 17.64 14.26 -14.00
N ILE A 169 16.91 14.54 -12.92
CA ILE A 169 16.25 15.82 -12.69
C ILE A 169 17.29 16.91 -12.43
N ASP A 170 18.26 16.64 -11.56
CA ASP A 170 19.33 17.55 -11.21
C ASP A 170 20.20 17.90 -12.42
N ALA A 171 20.58 16.90 -13.23
CA ALA A 171 21.35 17.08 -14.45
C ALA A 171 20.66 17.99 -15.51
N ARG A 172 19.35 18.21 -15.39
CA ARG A 172 18.60 19.15 -16.22
C ARG A 172 18.55 20.57 -15.67
N GLY A 173 19.31 20.87 -14.61
CA GLY A 173 19.30 22.17 -13.93
C GLY A 173 18.02 22.46 -13.17
N LEU A 174 17.21 21.44 -12.89
CA LEU A 174 16.04 21.58 -12.03
C LEU A 174 16.53 21.53 -10.58
N THR A 175 16.19 22.55 -9.81
CA THR A 175 16.61 22.64 -8.40
C THR A 175 15.86 21.60 -7.57
N VAL A 176 16.53 20.47 -7.31
CA VAL A 176 15.97 19.35 -6.51
C VAL A 176 15.64 19.80 -5.08
N GLN A 177 16.27 20.89 -4.60
CA GLN A 177 16.01 21.46 -3.28
C GLN A 177 14.57 21.99 -3.12
N ASP A 178 13.93 22.37 -4.21
CA ASP A 178 12.54 22.83 -4.22
C ASP A 178 11.53 21.65 -4.28
N MET A 179 12.06 20.43 -4.31
CA MET A 179 11.26 19.22 -4.33
C MET A 179 11.23 18.54 -2.97
N ARG A 180 10.05 18.13 -2.53
CA ARG A 180 9.85 17.29 -1.35
C ARG A 180 9.30 15.93 -1.76
N PHE A 181 10.05 14.89 -1.44
CA PHE A 181 9.56 13.52 -1.50
C PHE A 181 8.69 13.23 -0.28
N SER A 182 7.66 12.42 -0.46
CA SER A 182 6.90 11.84 0.63
C SER A 182 6.46 10.42 0.23
N ALA A 183 6.83 9.43 1.03
CA ALA A 183 6.41 8.04 0.80
C ALA A 183 4.89 7.87 0.89
N SER A 184 4.20 8.75 1.64
CA SER A 184 2.73 8.76 1.72
C SER A 184 2.06 9.50 0.57
N PHE A 185 2.81 10.18 -0.31
CA PHE A 185 2.20 10.92 -1.40
C PHE A 185 1.75 9.98 -2.51
N ALA A 186 0.45 9.97 -2.76
CA ALA A 186 -0.18 9.29 -3.88
C ALA A 186 -1.16 10.23 -4.59
N ARG A 187 -1.37 9.97 -5.87
CA ARG A 187 -2.48 10.58 -6.64
C ARG A 187 -3.59 9.54 -6.67
N HIS A 188 -4.81 9.91 -6.41
CA HIS A 188 -6.01 9.06 -6.28
C HIS A 188 -6.34 8.14 -7.49
N LEU A 189 -5.33 7.63 -8.17
CA LEU A 189 -5.41 6.88 -9.41
C LEU A 189 -4.53 5.63 -9.31
N ASP A 190 -5.14 4.47 -9.24
CA ASP A 190 -4.53 3.15 -9.00
C ASP A 190 -3.62 2.67 -10.15
N TYR A 191 -3.65 3.33 -11.32
CA TYR A 191 -2.88 2.94 -12.49
C TYR A 191 -1.46 3.54 -12.56
N TYR A 192 -1.08 4.40 -11.61
CA TYR A 192 0.30 4.88 -11.54
C TYR A 192 1.21 3.80 -10.96
N THR A 193 2.22 3.42 -11.76
CA THR A 193 3.17 2.35 -11.41
C THR A 193 4.58 2.86 -11.11
N GLY A 194 4.78 4.17 -11.13
CA GLY A 194 6.10 4.75 -10.96
C GLY A 194 6.06 6.12 -10.31
N PHE A 195 6.94 6.99 -10.77
CA PHE A 195 7.12 8.33 -10.26
C PHE A 195 5.89 9.22 -10.49
N VAL A 196 5.46 9.91 -9.44
CA VAL A 196 4.36 10.89 -9.48
C VAL A 196 4.81 12.19 -8.85
N PHE A 197 4.32 13.32 -9.37
CA PHE A 197 4.60 14.62 -8.78
C PHE A 197 3.42 15.58 -8.91
N GLU A 198 3.43 16.57 -8.08
CA GLU A 198 2.52 17.70 -8.10
C GLU A 198 3.31 18.98 -7.94
N ALA A 199 3.05 19.95 -8.81
CA ALA A 199 3.58 21.30 -8.69
C ALA A 199 2.44 22.22 -8.26
N ARG A 200 2.64 23.00 -7.20
CA ARG A 200 1.70 24.01 -6.70
C ARG A 200 2.36 25.37 -6.74
N HIS A 201 1.60 26.35 -7.15
CA HIS A 201 1.93 27.78 -7.01
C HIS A 201 1.17 28.30 -5.79
N ASP A 202 1.86 29.07 -4.95
CA ASP A 202 1.23 29.78 -3.81
C ASP A 202 0.45 30.99 -4.28
#